data_aedbc5ad72020551ca7ba860176cb1d3
#
_entry.id   aedbc5ad72020551ca7ba860176cb1d3
#
_cell.length_a   1.000
_cell.length_b   1.000
_cell.length_c   1.000
_cell.angle_alpha   90.00
_cell.angle_beta   90.00
_cell.angle_gamma   90.00
#
_symmetry.space_group_name_H-M   'P 1'
#
loop_
_entity.id
_entity.type
_entity.pdbx_description
1 polymer ?
#
loop_
_entity_poly.entity_id
_entity_poly.type
_entity_poly.pdbx_seq_one_letter_code
_entity_poly.pdbx_strand_id
1 'polypeptide(L)'
;MTTRIEQVRIEGVTLSATLTTGGEVGLLALHGSNEGGTAELARSVAERCGATSLVFTQPGVPEPVHIPSPRMAVEHCVLLRDFLAHVSLVVSLHGHRRHAAPRAIFLGGGNRPAAQLVADELAALRPEFDPVTDLDEIPVALRGLHPRNPVNLARRGGVQVELPLAARTRRRGWVPGVPDTPPPSVVDALAKAVESLTAMPSQ
;
A
#
# COMPACT_ATOMS: atom_id res chain seq x y z
N MET A 1 -14.26 3.07 -14.44
CA MET A 1 -12.90 2.59 -14.12
C MET A 1 -12.52 1.50 -15.11
N THR A 2 -11.27 1.51 -15.61
CA THR A 2 -10.76 0.49 -16.54
C THR A 2 -9.75 -0.38 -15.81
N THR A 3 -9.88 -1.70 -15.92
CA THR A 3 -8.96 -2.66 -15.30
C THR A 3 -8.10 -3.33 -16.37
N ARG A 4 -6.78 -3.37 -16.15
CA ARG A 4 -5.80 -4.05 -16.99
C ARG A 4 -4.98 -5.02 -16.14
N ILE A 5 -4.58 -6.15 -16.72
CA ILE A 5 -3.77 -7.18 -16.06
C ILE A 5 -2.53 -7.46 -16.91
N GLU A 6 -1.38 -7.57 -16.26
CA GLU A 6 -0.10 -7.93 -16.86
C GLU A 6 0.54 -9.08 -16.04
N GLN A 7 1.03 -10.10 -16.74
CA GLN A 7 1.92 -11.08 -16.13
C GLN A 7 3.36 -10.58 -16.30
N VAL A 8 4.06 -10.42 -15.21
CA VAL A 8 5.43 -9.90 -15.20
C VAL A 8 6.36 -10.86 -14.46
N ARG A 9 7.59 -10.97 -14.94
CA ARG A 9 8.62 -11.75 -14.27
C ARG A 9 9.70 -10.84 -13.69
N ILE A 10 9.79 -10.81 -12.36
CA ILE A 10 10.77 -10.00 -11.62
C ILE A 10 11.63 -10.95 -10.79
N GLU A 11 12.95 -10.90 -10.96
CA GLU A 11 13.91 -11.79 -10.26
C GLU A 11 13.58 -13.29 -10.34
N GLY A 12 13.05 -13.72 -11.46
CA GLY A 12 12.66 -15.12 -11.67
C GLY A 12 11.28 -15.47 -11.12
N VAL A 13 10.63 -14.58 -10.36
CA VAL A 13 9.29 -14.77 -9.81
C VAL A 13 8.24 -14.22 -10.77
N THR A 14 7.21 -15.02 -11.07
CA THR A 14 6.06 -14.57 -11.86
C THR A 14 5.02 -13.90 -10.97
N LEU A 15 4.66 -12.69 -11.33
CA LEU A 15 3.67 -11.86 -10.63
C LEU A 15 2.52 -11.52 -11.58
N SER A 16 1.33 -11.39 -11.04
CA SER A 16 0.18 -10.77 -11.72
C SER A 16 0.02 -9.34 -11.20
N ALA A 17 0.23 -8.36 -12.07
CA ALA A 17 -0.03 -6.95 -11.80
C ALA A 17 -1.45 -6.62 -12.29
N THR A 18 -2.28 -6.03 -11.44
CA THR A 18 -3.64 -5.58 -11.77
C THR A 18 -3.75 -4.08 -11.51
N LEU A 19 -3.93 -3.30 -12.57
CA LEU A 19 -4.13 -1.85 -12.54
C LEU A 19 -5.60 -1.53 -12.77
N THR A 20 -6.24 -0.84 -11.83
CA THR A 20 -7.57 -0.24 -11.99
C THR A 20 -7.43 1.27 -11.95
N THR A 21 -7.72 1.94 -13.07
CA THR A 21 -7.53 3.39 -13.22
C THR A 21 -8.70 4.15 -12.60
N GLY A 22 -8.39 5.17 -11.81
CA GLY A 22 -9.32 6.11 -11.18
C GLY A 22 -8.69 7.50 -11.06
N GLY A 23 -8.79 8.13 -9.89
CA GLY A 23 -8.22 9.43 -9.58
C GLY A 23 -6.68 9.46 -9.54
N GLU A 24 -6.11 10.64 -9.28
CA GLU A 24 -4.68 10.90 -9.32
C GLU A 24 -3.88 10.50 -8.06
N VAL A 25 -4.55 10.07 -6.99
CA VAL A 25 -3.91 9.40 -5.86
C VAL A 25 -3.94 7.89 -6.11
N GLY A 26 -2.79 7.24 -5.99
CA GLY A 26 -2.65 5.81 -6.27
C GLY A 26 -2.47 4.96 -5.01
N LEU A 27 -3.26 3.90 -4.88
CA LEU A 27 -3.07 2.81 -3.91
C LEU A 27 -2.15 1.76 -4.53
N LEU A 28 -1.05 1.42 -3.86
CA LEU A 28 -0.08 0.44 -4.33
C LEU A 28 0.05 -0.71 -3.32
N ALA A 29 -0.12 -1.95 -3.76
CA ALA A 29 0.17 -3.15 -2.96
C ALA A 29 1.15 -4.04 -3.70
N LEU A 30 2.44 -3.94 -3.35
CA LEU A 30 3.52 -4.69 -4.00
C LEU A 30 3.58 -6.16 -3.57
N HIS A 31 3.08 -6.48 -2.38
CA HIS A 31 3.23 -7.78 -1.72
C HIS A 31 1.88 -8.44 -1.38
N GLY A 32 0.88 -8.28 -2.26
CA GLY A 32 -0.49 -8.70 -2.00
C GLY A 32 -0.67 -10.17 -1.64
N SER A 33 0.24 -11.06 -2.08
CA SER A 33 0.22 -12.49 -1.73
C SER A 33 1.02 -12.83 -0.46
N ASN A 34 2.01 -12.01 -0.07
CA ASN A 34 2.89 -12.30 1.07
C ASN A 34 2.41 -11.64 2.37
N GLU A 35 1.85 -10.44 2.25
CA GLU A 35 1.52 -9.60 3.39
C GLU A 35 0.03 -9.64 3.76
N GLY A 36 -0.70 -10.63 3.31
CA GLY A 36 -2.11 -10.94 3.61
C GLY A 36 -3.02 -9.75 3.86
N GLY A 37 -4.04 -9.58 3.02
CA GLY A 37 -5.04 -8.50 3.12
C GLY A 37 -4.63 -7.16 2.50
N THR A 38 -3.35 -6.93 2.14
CA THR A 38 -2.93 -5.65 1.55
C THR A 38 -3.50 -5.43 0.15
N ALA A 39 -3.61 -6.50 -0.65
CA ALA A 39 -4.21 -6.46 -1.97
C ALA A 39 -5.70 -6.10 -1.92
N GLU A 40 -6.45 -6.77 -1.05
CA GLU A 40 -7.88 -6.57 -0.83
C GLU A 40 -8.14 -5.17 -0.26
N LEU A 41 -7.31 -4.74 0.70
CA LEU A 41 -7.41 -3.41 1.29
C LEU A 41 -7.19 -2.31 0.23
N ALA A 42 -6.15 -2.43 -0.61
CA ALA A 42 -5.88 -1.46 -1.68
C ALA A 42 -7.06 -1.35 -2.65
N ARG A 43 -7.64 -2.48 -3.06
CA ARG A 43 -8.82 -2.49 -3.94
C ARG A 43 -10.04 -1.88 -3.26
N SER A 44 -10.34 -2.29 -2.02
CA SER A 44 -11.51 -1.79 -1.28
C SER A 44 -11.43 -0.28 -1.02
N VAL A 45 -10.26 0.23 -0.66
CA VAL A 45 -10.05 1.69 -0.48
C VAL A 45 -10.20 2.42 -1.81
N ALA A 46 -9.56 1.92 -2.89
CA ALA A 46 -9.66 2.54 -4.21
C ALA A 46 -11.10 2.57 -4.74
N GLU A 47 -11.85 1.49 -4.57
CA GLU A 47 -13.27 1.41 -4.94
C GLU A 47 -14.11 2.41 -4.13
N ARG A 48 -13.84 2.55 -2.83
CA ARG A 48 -14.57 3.42 -1.91
C ARG A 48 -14.44 4.91 -2.25
N CYS A 49 -13.24 5.37 -2.67
CA CYS A 49 -12.95 6.80 -2.93
C CYS A 49 -12.63 7.11 -4.41
N GLY A 50 -12.78 6.15 -5.32
CA GLY A 50 -12.52 6.35 -6.73
C GLY A 50 -11.04 6.53 -7.10
N ALA A 51 -10.10 6.11 -6.25
CA ALA A 51 -8.67 6.20 -6.48
C ALA A 51 -8.17 5.19 -7.53
N THR A 52 -6.98 5.41 -8.06
CA THR A 52 -6.27 4.41 -8.89
C THR A 52 -5.66 3.35 -7.97
N SER A 53 -5.72 2.07 -8.36
CA SER A 53 -5.02 1.00 -7.63
C SER A 53 -4.15 0.15 -8.53
N LEU A 54 -2.95 -0.20 -8.04
CA LEU A 54 -2.07 -1.20 -8.64
C LEU A 54 -1.71 -2.25 -7.59
N VAL A 55 -2.01 -3.50 -7.89
CA VAL A 55 -1.83 -4.62 -6.97
C VAL A 55 -1.03 -5.72 -7.63
N PHE A 56 0.02 -6.19 -6.94
CA PHE A 56 0.81 -7.35 -7.35
C PHE A 56 0.46 -8.56 -6.51
N THR A 57 0.23 -9.69 -7.17
CA THR A 57 -0.07 -10.98 -6.53
C THR A 57 0.70 -12.12 -7.19
N GLN A 58 0.78 -13.26 -6.52
CA GLN A 58 1.34 -14.52 -7.03
C GLN A 58 0.23 -15.60 -6.96
N PRO A 59 -0.70 -15.61 -7.93
CA PRO A 59 -1.85 -16.51 -7.89
C PRO A 59 -1.41 -17.97 -8.01
N GLY A 60 -1.99 -18.85 -7.19
CA GLY A 60 -1.71 -20.29 -7.22
C GLY A 60 -0.36 -20.70 -6.61
N VAL A 61 0.39 -19.76 -6.00
CA VAL A 61 1.65 -20.04 -5.32
C VAL A 61 1.40 -20.25 -3.83
N PRO A 62 1.59 -21.47 -3.27
CA PRO A 62 1.33 -21.74 -1.85
C PRO A 62 2.26 -20.94 -0.91
N GLU A 63 3.50 -20.75 -1.32
CA GLU A 63 4.52 -19.99 -0.58
C GLU A 63 5.02 -18.82 -1.45
N PRO A 64 4.31 -17.68 -1.44
CA PRO A 64 4.69 -16.53 -2.26
C PRO A 64 6.06 -15.98 -1.87
N VAL A 65 6.90 -15.68 -2.86
CA VAL A 65 8.22 -15.11 -2.66
C VAL A 65 8.13 -13.61 -2.41
N HIS A 66 8.78 -13.12 -1.35
CA HIS A 66 8.88 -11.69 -1.08
C HIS A 66 10.03 -11.06 -1.89
N ILE A 67 9.69 -10.11 -2.74
CA ILE A 67 10.66 -9.29 -3.49
C ILE A 67 10.72 -7.92 -2.81
N PRO A 68 11.88 -7.46 -2.30
CA PRO A 68 11.99 -6.15 -1.68
C PRO A 68 11.52 -5.02 -2.59
N SER A 69 10.74 -4.05 -2.07
CA SER A 69 10.15 -2.96 -2.87
C SER A 69 11.14 -2.23 -3.79
N PRO A 70 12.40 -1.93 -3.40
CA PRO A 70 13.36 -1.29 -4.30
C PRO A 70 13.81 -2.15 -5.49
N ARG A 71 13.48 -3.44 -5.49
CA ARG A 71 13.77 -4.41 -6.55
C ARG A 71 12.54 -4.68 -7.45
N MET A 72 11.38 -4.14 -7.09
CA MET A 72 10.20 -4.08 -7.95
C MET A 72 10.40 -3.01 -9.03
N ALA A 73 11.30 -3.33 -9.97
CA ALA A 73 11.82 -2.36 -10.92
C ALA A 73 10.76 -1.94 -11.96
N VAL A 74 10.64 -0.64 -12.14
CA VAL A 74 9.68 -0.01 -13.06
C VAL A 74 9.92 -0.46 -14.51
N GLU A 75 11.16 -0.76 -14.88
CA GLU A 75 11.55 -1.20 -16.22
C GLU A 75 10.96 -2.58 -16.60
N HIS A 76 10.59 -3.40 -15.64
CA HIS A 76 10.09 -4.75 -15.89
C HIS A 76 8.56 -4.87 -15.92
N CYS A 77 7.84 -3.77 -15.60
CA CYS A 77 6.38 -3.78 -15.53
C CYS A 77 5.77 -2.57 -16.21
N VAL A 78 5.05 -2.79 -17.32
CA VAL A 78 4.37 -1.71 -18.05
C VAL A 78 3.32 -1.06 -17.19
N LEU A 79 2.52 -1.85 -16.44
CA LEU A 79 1.47 -1.32 -15.59
C LEU A 79 2.01 -0.48 -14.41
N LEU A 80 3.20 -0.79 -13.89
CA LEU A 80 3.83 0.04 -12.86
C LEU A 80 4.28 1.39 -13.42
N ARG A 81 4.83 1.42 -14.65
CA ARG A 81 5.16 2.68 -15.35
C ARG A 81 3.92 3.51 -15.59
N ASP A 82 2.87 2.89 -16.14
CA ASP A 82 1.61 3.57 -16.44
C ASP A 82 0.94 4.11 -15.17
N PHE A 83 0.96 3.34 -14.08
CA PHE A 83 0.49 3.76 -12.78
C PHE A 83 1.24 5.01 -12.29
N LEU A 84 2.57 4.96 -12.26
CA LEU A 84 3.41 6.08 -11.79
C LEU A 84 3.31 7.32 -12.69
N ALA A 85 3.06 7.15 -14.00
CA ALA A 85 2.81 8.25 -14.92
C ALA A 85 1.43 8.89 -14.73
N HIS A 86 0.43 8.10 -14.31
CA HIS A 86 -0.94 8.54 -14.11
C HIS A 86 -1.15 9.25 -12.77
N VAL A 87 -0.57 8.70 -11.68
CA VAL A 87 -0.81 9.22 -10.33
C VAL A 87 0.18 10.32 -9.95
N SER A 88 -0.28 11.30 -9.19
CA SER A 88 0.58 12.37 -8.67
C SER A 88 1.24 11.98 -7.34
N LEU A 89 0.56 11.15 -6.53
CA LEU A 89 0.99 10.72 -5.21
C LEU A 89 0.64 9.24 -4.99
N VAL A 90 1.50 8.49 -4.30
CA VAL A 90 1.30 7.07 -4.00
C VAL A 90 1.08 6.85 -2.50
N VAL A 91 0.09 6.03 -2.16
CA VAL A 91 -0.08 5.40 -0.84
C VAL A 91 0.21 3.91 -1.00
N SER A 92 1.39 3.47 -0.55
CA SER A 92 1.82 2.07 -0.65
C SER A 92 1.45 1.32 0.62
N LEU A 93 0.62 0.29 0.48
CA LEU A 93 0.11 -0.51 1.59
C LEU A 93 0.97 -1.76 1.77
N HIS A 94 1.55 -1.89 2.94
CA HIS A 94 2.39 -2.99 3.39
C HIS A 94 1.88 -3.61 4.67
N GLY A 95 2.40 -4.78 4.99
CA GLY A 95 2.04 -5.48 6.21
C GLY A 95 3.25 -5.83 7.06
N HIS A 96 3.18 -5.55 8.35
CA HIS A 96 4.18 -5.99 9.31
C HIS A 96 3.61 -7.00 10.33
N ARG A 97 4.53 -7.73 10.99
CA ARG A 97 4.25 -8.68 12.08
C ARG A 97 5.14 -8.40 13.29
N ARG A 98 5.20 -7.12 13.73
CA ARG A 98 6.02 -6.70 14.86
C ARG A 98 5.29 -6.99 16.18
N HIS A 99 5.72 -8.04 16.89
CA HIS A 99 5.13 -8.42 18.17
C HIS A 99 5.27 -7.34 19.26
N ALA A 100 6.36 -6.54 19.18
CA ALA A 100 6.57 -5.43 20.11
C ALA A 100 5.68 -4.21 19.83
N ALA A 101 5.03 -4.15 18.65
CA ALA A 101 4.19 -3.02 18.22
C ALA A 101 2.94 -3.54 17.49
N PRO A 102 2.09 -4.36 18.13
CA PRO A 102 0.99 -5.07 17.46
C PRO A 102 -0.14 -4.16 17.00
N ARG A 103 -0.16 -2.91 17.46
CA ARG A 103 -1.18 -1.90 17.14
C ARG A 103 -0.63 -0.76 16.28
N ALA A 104 0.69 -0.66 16.11
CA ALA A 104 1.29 0.44 15.39
C ALA A 104 0.97 0.38 13.90
N ILE A 105 0.56 1.51 13.32
CA ILE A 105 0.53 1.75 11.88
C ILE A 105 1.68 2.71 11.59
N PHE A 106 2.74 2.21 10.97
CA PHE A 106 3.91 3.05 10.66
C PHE A 106 3.71 3.76 9.31
N LEU A 107 3.97 5.07 9.30
CA LEU A 107 3.76 5.94 8.14
C LEU A 107 5.09 6.54 7.68
N GLY A 108 5.77 5.78 6.81
CA GLY A 108 7.03 6.15 6.18
C GLY A 108 6.82 6.83 4.82
N GLY A 109 7.81 6.66 3.93
CA GLY A 109 7.83 7.28 2.60
C GLY A 109 8.42 8.69 2.60
N GLY A 110 8.76 9.18 1.40
CA GLY A 110 9.46 10.46 1.21
C GLY A 110 8.57 11.69 1.42
N ASN A 111 7.25 11.59 1.24
CA ASN A 111 6.34 12.71 1.41
C ASN A 111 5.85 12.80 2.87
N ARG A 112 6.61 13.50 3.72
CA ARG A 112 6.32 13.60 5.17
C ARG A 112 5.04 14.38 5.49
N PRO A 113 4.72 15.52 4.81
CA PRO A 113 3.42 16.19 4.97
C PRO A 113 2.23 15.27 4.64
N ALA A 114 2.31 14.48 3.56
CA ALA A 114 1.28 13.51 3.23
C ALA A 114 1.18 12.39 4.28
N ALA A 115 2.31 11.91 4.82
CA ALA A 115 2.32 10.91 5.89
C ALA A 115 1.62 11.42 7.15
N GLN A 116 1.81 12.69 7.52
CA GLN A 116 1.12 13.29 8.65
C GLN A 116 -0.38 13.38 8.40
N LEU A 117 -0.80 13.83 7.22
CA LEU A 117 -2.21 13.89 6.85
C LEU A 117 -2.89 12.52 6.92
N VAL A 118 -2.24 11.47 6.42
CA VAL A 118 -2.75 10.09 6.54
C VAL A 118 -2.84 9.67 8.01
N ALA A 119 -1.85 10.02 8.85
CA ALA A 119 -1.88 9.71 10.27
C ALA A 119 -3.05 10.39 11.00
N ASP A 120 -3.35 11.63 10.64
CA ASP A 120 -4.45 12.40 11.25
C ASP A 120 -5.81 11.74 10.96
N GLU A 121 -6.03 11.24 9.74
CA GLU A 121 -7.24 10.49 9.40
C GLU A 121 -7.29 9.11 10.08
N LEU A 122 -6.15 8.42 10.18
CA LEU A 122 -6.07 7.14 10.88
C LEU A 122 -6.19 7.28 12.41
N ALA A 123 -6.02 8.48 12.95
CA ALA A 123 -6.22 8.72 14.39
C ALA A 123 -7.66 8.43 14.85
N ALA A 124 -8.64 8.43 13.94
CA ALA A 124 -10.01 7.99 14.20
C ALA A 124 -10.10 6.50 14.61
N LEU A 125 -9.07 5.69 14.34
CA LEU A 125 -9.01 4.28 14.70
C LEU A 125 -8.51 4.02 16.13
N ARG A 126 -8.15 5.06 16.88
CA ARG A 126 -7.74 4.92 18.29
C ARG A 126 -8.91 4.50 19.17
N PRO A 127 -8.70 3.70 20.22
CA PRO A 127 -7.42 3.16 20.70
C PRO A 127 -7.00 1.83 20.06
N GLU A 128 -7.70 1.36 19.01
CA GLU A 128 -7.41 0.05 18.38
C GLU A 128 -6.05 0.05 17.67
N PHE A 129 -5.73 1.15 16.98
CA PHE A 129 -4.45 1.33 16.28
C PHE A 129 -3.80 2.67 16.63
N ASP A 130 -2.46 2.68 16.57
CA ASP A 130 -1.63 3.83 16.90
C ASP A 130 -0.83 4.26 15.66
N PRO A 131 -1.25 5.31 14.92
CA PRO A 131 -0.48 5.88 13.82
C PRO A 131 0.85 6.49 14.31
N VAL A 132 1.97 6.12 13.68
CA VAL A 132 3.32 6.57 14.01
C VAL A 132 3.97 7.17 12.78
N THR A 133 4.30 8.47 12.84
CA THR A 133 4.95 9.21 11.74
C THR A 133 6.42 9.53 12.01
N ASP A 134 6.86 9.53 13.27
CA ASP A 134 8.25 9.80 13.59
C ASP A 134 9.16 8.70 13.01
N LEU A 135 10.06 9.09 12.10
CA LEU A 135 10.98 8.17 11.45
C LEU A 135 11.93 7.48 12.44
N ASP A 136 12.22 8.10 13.59
CA ASP A 136 13.09 7.49 14.58
C ASP A 136 12.39 6.39 15.36
N GLU A 137 11.08 6.45 15.46
CA GLU A 137 10.23 5.39 16.03
C GLU A 137 9.90 4.28 15.01
N ILE A 138 10.00 4.57 13.69
CA ILE A 138 9.76 3.58 12.63
C ILE A 138 11.00 2.71 12.45
N PRO A 139 10.88 1.37 12.53
CA PRO A 139 12.00 0.47 12.21
C PRO A 139 12.57 0.77 10.83
N VAL A 140 13.91 0.85 10.70
CA VAL A 140 14.60 1.28 9.47
C VAL A 140 14.10 0.56 8.22
N ALA A 141 13.86 -0.76 8.31
CA ALA A 141 13.37 -1.58 7.20
C ALA A 141 11.95 -1.23 6.74
N LEU A 142 11.16 -0.50 7.56
CA LEU A 142 9.77 -0.14 7.29
C LEU A 142 9.61 1.35 6.92
N ARG A 143 10.69 2.14 6.94
CA ARG A 143 10.63 3.59 6.65
C ARG A 143 10.28 3.93 5.20
N GLY A 144 10.50 3.00 4.25
CA GLY A 144 10.16 3.21 2.84
C GLY A 144 10.95 4.30 2.12
N LEU A 145 12.11 4.72 2.64
CA LEU A 145 12.86 5.89 2.15
C LEU A 145 13.82 5.60 0.99
N HIS A 146 13.95 4.32 0.57
CA HIS A 146 14.87 3.99 -0.52
C HIS A 146 14.46 4.69 -1.83
N PRO A 147 15.38 5.39 -2.55
CA PRO A 147 15.03 6.18 -3.73
C PRO A 147 14.44 5.35 -4.88
N ARG A 148 14.75 4.06 -4.98
CA ARG A 148 14.15 3.16 -5.98
C ARG A 148 12.86 2.49 -5.50
N ASN A 149 12.37 2.78 -4.29
CA ASN A 149 11.08 2.26 -3.86
C ASN A 149 9.96 2.94 -4.66
N PRO A 150 9.07 2.19 -5.33
CA PRO A 150 8.00 2.74 -6.15
C PRO A 150 7.16 3.81 -5.46
N VAL A 151 6.99 3.73 -4.14
CA VAL A 151 6.27 4.76 -3.37
C VAL A 151 6.86 6.17 -3.53
N ASN A 152 8.17 6.30 -3.81
CA ASN A 152 8.86 7.57 -3.93
C ASN A 152 9.01 8.06 -5.38
N LEU A 153 8.52 7.30 -6.37
CA LEU A 153 8.77 7.58 -7.79
C LEU A 153 7.68 8.41 -8.46
N ALA A 154 6.52 8.59 -7.84
CA ALA A 154 5.50 9.51 -8.36
C ALA A 154 5.95 10.97 -8.19
N ARG A 155 5.38 11.89 -8.98
CA ARG A 155 5.77 13.31 -9.04
C ARG A 155 5.81 13.98 -7.65
N ARG A 156 4.88 13.66 -6.76
CA ARG A 156 4.79 14.15 -5.37
C ARG A 156 5.34 13.14 -4.36
N GLY A 157 6.00 12.04 -4.81
CA GLY A 157 6.40 10.94 -3.97
C GLY A 157 5.20 10.23 -3.34
N GLY A 158 5.36 9.73 -2.11
CA GLY A 158 4.26 9.05 -1.46
C GLY A 158 4.49 8.69 0.01
N VAL A 159 3.52 7.95 0.53
CA VAL A 159 3.45 7.46 1.91
C VAL A 159 3.48 5.94 1.90
N GLN A 160 4.44 5.34 2.61
CA GLN A 160 4.44 3.91 2.90
C GLN A 160 3.68 3.65 4.20
N VAL A 161 2.61 2.88 4.13
CA VAL A 161 1.76 2.55 5.27
C VAL A 161 1.99 1.08 5.63
N GLU A 162 2.61 0.85 6.76
CA GLU A 162 2.90 -0.48 7.31
C GLU A 162 1.84 -0.84 8.35
N LEU A 163 1.01 -1.79 8.04
CA LEU A 163 -0.18 -2.15 8.80
C LEU A 163 0.03 -3.43 9.62
N PRO A 164 -0.40 -3.50 10.88
CA PRO A 164 -0.47 -4.76 11.62
C PRO A 164 -1.54 -5.67 11.01
N LEU A 165 -1.48 -6.99 11.28
CA LEU A 165 -2.39 -7.95 10.66
C LEU A 165 -3.86 -7.60 10.90
N ALA A 166 -4.23 -7.19 12.11
CA ALA A 166 -5.60 -6.84 12.48
C ALA A 166 -6.16 -5.62 11.71
N ALA A 167 -5.30 -4.75 11.19
CA ALA A 167 -5.72 -3.61 10.35
C ALA A 167 -5.95 -3.98 8.87
N ARG A 168 -5.54 -5.17 8.43
CA ARG A 168 -5.63 -5.62 7.02
C ARG A 168 -6.59 -6.78 6.81
N THR A 169 -6.93 -7.51 7.87
CA THR A 169 -7.77 -8.69 7.78
C THR A 169 -8.65 -8.84 9.03
N ARG A 170 -9.87 -9.34 8.83
CA ARG A 170 -10.78 -9.71 9.94
C ARG A 170 -10.54 -11.14 10.43
N ARG A 171 -9.69 -11.91 9.77
CA ARG A 171 -9.35 -13.27 10.17
C ARG A 171 -8.34 -13.26 11.31
N ARG A 172 -8.44 -14.22 12.22
CA ARG A 172 -7.47 -14.42 13.32
C ARG A 172 -6.11 -14.95 12.85
N GLY A 173 -5.99 -15.34 11.59
CA GLY A 173 -4.76 -15.80 10.96
C GLY A 173 -4.84 -15.64 9.45
N TRP A 174 -3.71 -15.32 8.83
CA TRP A 174 -3.62 -15.23 7.38
C TRP A 174 -3.39 -16.62 6.76
N VAL A 175 -4.13 -16.92 5.70
CA VAL A 175 -4.00 -18.14 4.91
C VAL A 175 -3.65 -17.75 3.47
N PRO A 176 -2.50 -18.19 2.92
CA PRO A 176 -2.13 -17.88 1.54
C PRO A 176 -3.22 -18.30 0.55
N GLY A 177 -3.46 -17.45 -0.47
CA GLY A 177 -4.40 -17.74 -1.55
C GLY A 177 -5.90 -17.68 -1.20
N VAL A 178 -6.25 -17.41 0.06
CA VAL A 178 -7.64 -17.22 0.47
C VAL A 178 -7.95 -15.72 0.53
N PRO A 179 -8.91 -15.20 -0.29
CA PRO A 179 -9.30 -13.79 -0.24
C PRO A 179 -9.66 -13.37 1.19
N ASP A 180 -9.21 -12.19 1.57
CA ASP A 180 -9.45 -11.64 2.91
C ASP A 180 -10.36 -10.42 2.85
N THR A 181 -11.06 -10.14 3.95
CA THR A 181 -11.93 -8.97 4.05
C THR A 181 -11.29 -7.99 5.02
N PRO A 182 -10.88 -6.80 4.55
CA PRO A 182 -10.32 -5.78 5.42
C PRO A 182 -11.39 -5.25 6.39
N PRO A 183 -11.00 -4.72 7.57
CA PRO A 183 -11.92 -4.07 8.48
C PRO A 183 -12.53 -2.81 7.83
N PRO A 184 -13.89 -2.65 7.82
CA PRO A 184 -14.53 -1.50 7.20
C PRO A 184 -14.06 -0.16 7.75
N SER A 185 -13.80 -0.07 9.07
CA SER A 185 -13.27 1.14 9.70
C SER A 185 -11.92 1.58 9.14
N VAL A 186 -11.04 0.61 8.83
CA VAL A 186 -9.73 0.90 8.23
C VAL A 186 -9.88 1.32 6.76
N VAL A 187 -10.79 0.68 6.03
CA VAL A 187 -11.12 1.08 4.64
C VAL A 187 -11.64 2.52 4.62
N ASP A 188 -12.59 2.86 5.50
CA ASP A 188 -13.19 4.20 5.57
C ASP A 188 -12.15 5.27 5.96
N ALA A 189 -11.29 4.99 6.94
CA ALA A 189 -10.24 5.93 7.36
C ALA A 189 -9.20 6.17 6.25
N LEU A 190 -8.74 5.11 5.58
CA LEU A 190 -7.81 5.25 4.44
C LEU A 190 -8.47 5.92 3.23
N ALA A 191 -9.76 5.69 2.97
CA ALA A 191 -10.48 6.37 1.90
C ALA A 191 -10.56 7.88 2.17
N LYS A 192 -10.88 8.30 3.40
CA LYS A 192 -10.83 9.72 3.81
C LYS A 192 -9.43 10.31 3.66
N ALA A 193 -8.39 9.56 4.05
CA ALA A 193 -7.01 10.01 3.86
C ALA A 193 -6.70 10.27 2.37
N VAL A 194 -7.14 9.39 1.47
CA VAL A 194 -6.98 9.57 0.02
C VAL A 194 -7.73 10.81 -0.48
N GLU A 195 -8.96 11.04 -0.02
CA GLU A 195 -9.75 12.23 -0.35
C GLU A 195 -9.03 13.51 0.11
N SER A 196 -8.51 13.53 1.35
CA SER A 196 -7.75 14.64 1.91
C SER A 196 -6.44 14.88 1.14
N LEU A 197 -5.73 13.81 0.71
CA LEU A 197 -4.54 13.90 -0.13
C LEU A 197 -4.83 14.47 -1.53
N THR A 198 -6.00 14.16 -2.09
CA THR A 198 -6.45 14.70 -3.39
C THR A 198 -6.72 16.20 -3.29
N ALA A 199 -7.24 16.68 -2.16
CA ALA A 199 -7.47 18.09 -1.89
C ALA A 199 -6.20 18.87 -1.53
N MET A 200 -5.08 18.19 -1.24
CA MET A 200 -3.82 18.80 -0.84
C MET A 200 -3.18 19.57 -2.03
N PRO A 201 -2.85 20.88 -1.87
CA PRO A 201 -2.27 21.66 -2.96
C PRO A 201 -0.98 21.03 -3.49
N SER A 202 -0.78 21.12 -4.82
CA SER A 202 0.48 20.78 -5.46
C SER A 202 1.54 21.80 -5.05
N GLN A 203 2.58 21.35 -4.36
CA GLN A 203 3.75 22.18 -4.04
C GLN A 203 4.70 22.21 -5.24
#